data_804a240a349d217a52b216804c3276b8
#
_entry.id   804a240a349d217a52b216804c3276b8
#
_cell.length_a   1.000
_cell.length_b   1.000
_cell.length_c   1.000
_cell.angle_alpha   90.00
_cell.angle_beta   90.00
_cell.angle_gamma   90.00
#
_symmetry.space_group_name_H-M   'P 1'
#
loop_
_entity.id
_entity.type
_entity.pdbx_description
1 polymer ?
#
loop_
_entity_poly.entity_id
_entity_poly.type
_entity_poly.pdbx_seq_one_letter_code
_entity_poly.pdbx_strand_id
1 'polypeptide(L)'
;MELRIEIGGGSGLNRRPLRSEVPVEETWRLEDLFGSDEEWEAALKSLDAGIPAVAQYMGRLKDGPRLMAECFEAAENLIRRAAPVGLYAYLRLAEDGSNPANQAMMGRSAAMQAQIGAALAFIEPEVLSLPAGTVERYLKEEPRLHPFRRRLERILDDKPYVLTFETEAALAMLGEVMNAPQMLYERAKSSDMHFDSVVDSEGKE
;
A
#
# COMPACT_ATOMS: atom_id res chain seq x y z
N MET A 1 -31.20 34.17 14.64
CA MET A 1 -32.03 33.19 13.91
C MET A 1 -31.29 31.87 14.06
N GLU A 2 -31.57 31.18 15.18
CA GLU A 2 -30.96 29.88 15.49
C GLU A 2 -31.62 28.83 14.60
N LEU A 3 -30.84 28.18 13.76
CA LEU A 3 -31.27 26.98 13.04
C LEU A 3 -31.29 25.81 14.04
N ARG A 4 -32.44 25.54 14.60
CA ARG A 4 -32.70 24.36 15.41
C ARG A 4 -32.96 23.20 14.45
N ILE A 5 -31.96 22.38 14.23
CA ILE A 5 -32.13 21.12 13.51
C ILE A 5 -32.80 20.16 14.49
N GLU A 6 -34.12 19.94 14.35
CA GLU A 6 -34.83 18.88 15.05
C GLU A 6 -34.39 17.53 14.41
N ILE A 7 -33.55 16.80 15.14
CA ILE A 7 -33.27 15.41 14.80
C ILE A 7 -34.52 14.63 15.17
N GLY A 8 -35.39 14.41 14.19
CA GLY A 8 -36.56 13.53 14.31
C GLY A 8 -36.12 12.14 14.67
N GLY A 9 -36.69 11.57 15.74
CA GLY A 9 -36.49 10.21 16.18
C GLY A 9 -37.03 9.21 15.17
N GLY A 10 -36.30 8.97 14.10
CA GLY A 10 -36.54 7.88 13.13
C GLY A 10 -35.86 6.62 13.63
N SER A 11 -36.64 5.63 13.85
CA SER A 11 -36.24 4.28 14.24
C SER A 11 -35.19 3.68 13.32
N GLY A 12 -33.99 3.43 13.86
CA GLY A 12 -33.14 2.28 13.43
C GLY A 12 -32.33 2.39 12.14
N LEU A 13 -32.60 3.31 11.21
CA LEU A 13 -32.03 3.31 9.86
C LEU A 13 -30.82 4.25 9.63
N ASN A 14 -30.44 5.04 10.62
CA ASN A 14 -29.45 6.12 10.45
C ASN A 14 -28.07 5.81 11.06
N ARG A 15 -27.75 4.56 11.41
CA ARG A 15 -26.42 4.13 11.79
C ARG A 15 -25.86 3.12 10.78
N ARG A 16 -24.57 3.17 10.54
CA ARG A 16 -23.91 2.10 9.79
C ARG A 16 -24.20 0.76 10.49
N PRO A 17 -24.62 -0.27 9.76
CA PRO A 17 -24.80 -1.58 10.37
C PRO A 17 -23.46 -2.09 10.91
N LEU A 18 -23.51 -2.79 12.05
CA LEU A 18 -22.34 -3.51 12.54
C LEU A 18 -22.02 -4.65 11.56
N ARG A 19 -20.76 -5.08 11.52
CA ARG A 19 -20.35 -6.20 10.66
C ARG A 19 -21.22 -7.44 10.87
N SER A 20 -21.63 -7.73 12.11
CA SER A 20 -22.50 -8.85 12.48
C SER A 20 -23.94 -8.72 12.00
N GLU A 21 -24.37 -7.53 11.57
CA GLU A 21 -25.71 -7.25 11.07
C GLU A 21 -25.79 -7.32 9.53
N VAL A 22 -24.62 -7.36 8.85
CA VAL A 22 -24.55 -7.45 7.40
C VAL A 22 -24.57 -8.93 6.98
N PRO A 23 -25.49 -9.35 6.10
CA PRO A 23 -25.51 -10.71 5.57
C PRO A 23 -24.19 -11.10 4.95
N VAL A 24 -23.75 -12.35 5.15
CA VAL A 24 -22.42 -12.82 4.67
C VAL A 24 -22.32 -12.72 3.14
N GLU A 25 -23.43 -12.96 2.43
CA GLU A 25 -23.52 -12.86 0.97
C GLU A 25 -23.30 -11.44 0.42
N GLU A 26 -23.45 -10.42 1.26
CA GLU A 26 -23.22 -9.02 0.92
C GLU A 26 -21.81 -8.55 1.31
N THR A 27 -20.95 -9.46 1.74
CA THR A 27 -19.60 -9.16 2.20
C THR A 27 -18.53 -9.77 1.31
N TRP A 28 -17.32 -9.21 1.37
CA TRP A 28 -16.15 -9.80 0.73
C TRP A 28 -15.73 -11.07 1.46
N ARG A 29 -15.41 -12.11 0.70
CA ARG A 29 -14.91 -13.35 1.25
C ARG A 29 -13.40 -13.26 1.47
N LEU A 30 -13.00 -12.83 2.67
CA LEU A 30 -11.60 -12.61 3.01
C LEU A 30 -10.80 -13.91 3.11
N GLU A 31 -11.49 -15.04 3.31
CA GLU A 31 -10.91 -16.38 3.30
C GLU A 31 -10.25 -16.75 1.95
N ASP A 32 -10.59 -16.04 0.87
CA ASP A 32 -9.91 -16.20 -0.42
C ASP A 32 -8.46 -15.63 -0.40
N LEU A 33 -8.15 -14.74 0.57
CA LEU A 33 -6.80 -14.25 0.79
C LEU A 33 -6.05 -15.07 1.84
N PHE A 34 -6.66 -15.26 3.02
CA PHE A 34 -6.15 -16.09 4.10
C PHE A 34 -7.32 -16.76 4.82
N GLY A 35 -7.24 -18.08 5.01
CA GLY A 35 -8.29 -18.87 5.64
C GLY A 35 -8.43 -18.59 7.14
N SER A 36 -7.39 -17.99 7.77
CA SER A 36 -7.41 -17.59 9.18
C SER A 36 -6.38 -16.49 9.47
N ASP A 37 -6.52 -15.86 10.65
CA ASP A 37 -5.56 -14.86 11.14
C ASP A 37 -4.18 -15.52 11.40
N GLU A 38 -4.11 -16.81 11.77
CA GLU A 38 -2.85 -17.55 11.94
C GLU A 38 -2.12 -17.75 10.61
N GLU A 39 -2.84 -18.01 9.53
CA GLU A 39 -2.26 -18.08 8.17
C GLU A 39 -1.69 -16.73 7.75
N TRP A 40 -2.41 -15.65 8.02
CA TRP A 40 -1.92 -14.29 7.78
C TRP A 40 -0.65 -14.00 8.60
N GLU A 41 -0.64 -14.37 9.89
CA GLU A 41 0.54 -14.23 10.76
C GLU A 41 1.77 -14.98 10.20
N ALA A 42 1.58 -16.20 9.76
CA ALA A 42 2.64 -17.00 9.17
C ALA A 42 3.16 -16.35 7.85
N ALA A 43 2.26 -15.82 7.02
CA ALA A 43 2.61 -15.11 5.81
C ALA A 43 3.39 -13.82 6.11
N LEU A 44 2.92 -12.98 7.06
CA LEU A 44 3.61 -11.77 7.49
C LEU A 44 5.03 -12.09 7.97
N LYS A 45 5.18 -13.08 8.86
CA LYS A 45 6.49 -13.51 9.36
C LYS A 45 7.41 -14.02 8.27
N SER A 46 6.85 -14.68 7.24
CA SER A 46 7.65 -15.20 6.13
C SER A 46 8.28 -14.11 5.25
N LEU A 47 7.76 -12.87 5.31
CA LEU A 47 8.32 -11.73 4.58
C LEU A 47 9.67 -11.29 5.16
N ASP A 48 9.90 -11.45 6.47
CA ASP A 48 11.17 -11.12 7.12
C ASP A 48 12.36 -11.82 6.44
N ALA A 49 12.18 -13.07 6.02
CA ALA A 49 13.21 -13.83 5.32
C ALA A 49 13.45 -13.34 3.88
N GLY A 50 12.48 -12.65 3.28
CA GLY A 50 12.59 -12.09 1.93
C GLY A 50 13.42 -10.82 1.86
N ILE A 51 13.50 -10.05 2.94
CA ILE A 51 14.22 -8.77 2.99
C ILE A 51 15.73 -8.95 2.74
N PRO A 52 16.46 -9.83 3.44
CA PRO A 52 17.88 -10.08 3.17
C PRO A 52 18.13 -10.62 1.76
N ALA A 53 17.18 -11.38 1.20
CA ALA A 53 17.31 -11.92 -0.16
C ALA A 53 17.36 -10.84 -1.23
N VAL A 54 16.80 -9.65 -0.99
CA VAL A 54 16.93 -8.49 -1.88
C VAL A 54 18.12 -7.62 -1.49
N ALA A 55 18.33 -7.38 -0.21
CA ALA A 55 19.40 -6.51 0.28
C ALA A 55 20.81 -6.97 -0.15
N GLN A 56 21.02 -8.26 -0.40
CA GLN A 56 22.30 -8.80 -0.90
C GLN A 56 22.77 -8.23 -2.25
N TYR A 57 21.86 -7.62 -3.02
CA TYR A 57 22.18 -7.03 -4.33
C TYR A 57 22.58 -5.55 -4.23
N MET A 58 22.47 -4.94 -3.06
CA MET A 58 22.86 -3.53 -2.84
C MET A 58 24.31 -3.30 -3.24
N GLY A 59 24.56 -2.24 -4.03
CA GLY A 59 25.89 -1.88 -4.57
C GLY A 59 26.33 -2.72 -5.77
N ARG A 60 25.51 -3.65 -6.24
CA ARG A 60 25.92 -4.67 -7.21
C ARG A 60 25.19 -4.65 -8.56
N LEU A 61 24.23 -3.75 -8.76
CA LEU A 61 23.46 -3.71 -10.03
C LEU A 61 24.36 -3.36 -11.24
N LYS A 62 25.51 -2.72 -10.98
CA LYS A 62 26.54 -2.42 -11.98
C LYS A 62 27.33 -3.66 -12.43
N ASP A 63 27.31 -4.75 -11.66
CA ASP A 63 28.15 -5.94 -11.89
C ASP A 63 27.66 -6.79 -13.06
N GLY A 64 26.48 -6.49 -13.63
CA GLY A 64 26.01 -7.10 -14.86
C GLY A 64 24.51 -7.33 -14.94
N PRO A 65 24.01 -7.62 -16.15
CA PRO A 65 22.58 -7.73 -16.42
C PRO A 65 21.93 -8.89 -15.67
N ARG A 66 22.65 -9.99 -15.46
CA ARG A 66 22.15 -11.15 -14.72
C ARG A 66 21.84 -10.81 -13.27
N LEU A 67 22.78 -10.11 -12.58
CA LEU A 67 22.59 -9.71 -11.18
C LEU A 67 21.45 -8.69 -11.05
N MET A 68 21.32 -7.79 -12.01
CA MET A 68 20.19 -6.88 -12.06
C MET A 68 18.86 -7.65 -12.20
N ALA A 69 18.78 -8.64 -13.08
CA ALA A 69 17.59 -9.46 -13.26
C ALA A 69 17.24 -10.23 -11.97
N GLU A 70 18.21 -10.86 -11.34
CA GLU A 70 18.03 -11.58 -10.06
C GLU A 70 17.51 -10.65 -8.96
N CYS A 71 18.03 -9.41 -8.88
CA CYS A 71 17.54 -8.40 -7.93
C CYS A 71 16.09 -8.02 -8.20
N PHE A 72 15.73 -7.72 -9.45
CA PHE A 72 14.37 -7.33 -9.81
C PHE A 72 13.37 -8.47 -9.60
N GLU A 73 13.75 -9.71 -9.91
CA GLU A 73 12.93 -10.91 -9.64
C GLU A 73 12.73 -11.12 -8.13
N ALA A 74 13.77 -10.95 -7.33
CA ALA A 74 13.70 -11.06 -5.87
C ALA A 74 12.80 -9.97 -5.28
N ALA A 75 12.94 -8.73 -5.74
CA ALA A 75 12.12 -7.60 -5.34
C ALA A 75 10.63 -7.82 -5.71
N GLU A 76 10.37 -8.25 -6.95
CA GLU A 76 9.01 -8.56 -7.42
C GLU A 76 8.38 -9.69 -6.60
N ASN A 77 9.12 -10.75 -6.31
CA ASN A 77 8.65 -11.84 -5.47
C ASN A 77 8.27 -11.37 -4.07
N LEU A 78 9.12 -10.52 -3.45
CA LEU A 78 8.84 -9.96 -2.13
C LEU A 78 7.59 -9.09 -2.12
N ILE A 79 7.45 -8.17 -3.09
CA ILE A 79 6.29 -7.29 -3.24
C ILE A 79 5.01 -8.12 -3.47
N ARG A 80 5.06 -9.12 -4.36
CA ARG A 80 3.90 -9.97 -4.67
C ARG A 80 3.43 -10.78 -3.46
N ARG A 81 4.35 -11.23 -2.60
CA ARG A 81 4.02 -11.90 -1.34
C ARG A 81 3.48 -10.94 -0.28
N ALA A 82 3.96 -9.70 -0.27
CA ALA A 82 3.51 -8.68 0.68
C ALA A 82 2.11 -8.12 0.35
N ALA A 83 1.74 -8.07 -0.92
CA ALA A 83 0.47 -7.49 -1.37
C ALA A 83 -0.77 -8.11 -0.70
N PRO A 84 -0.97 -9.44 -0.69
CA PRO A 84 -2.12 -10.05 -0.02
C PRO A 84 -2.10 -9.83 1.50
N VAL A 85 -0.91 -9.77 2.12
CA VAL A 85 -0.78 -9.51 3.57
C VAL A 85 -1.28 -8.10 3.90
N GLY A 86 -0.89 -7.10 3.12
CA GLY A 86 -1.36 -5.73 3.27
C GLY A 86 -2.85 -5.58 3.00
N LEU A 87 -3.32 -6.21 1.91
CA LEU A 87 -4.72 -6.15 1.52
C LEU A 87 -5.65 -6.76 2.57
N TYR A 88 -5.32 -7.94 3.10
CA TYR A 88 -6.10 -8.58 4.15
C TYR A 88 -6.22 -7.69 5.39
N ALA A 89 -5.09 -7.17 5.89
CA ALA A 89 -5.09 -6.28 7.05
C ALA A 89 -5.95 -5.03 6.83
N TYR A 90 -5.87 -4.43 5.63
CA TYR A 90 -6.69 -3.29 5.25
C TYR A 90 -8.19 -3.63 5.22
N LEU A 91 -8.57 -4.75 4.62
CA LEU A 91 -9.96 -5.17 4.53
C LEU A 91 -10.55 -5.55 5.90
N ARG A 92 -9.77 -6.20 6.79
CA ARG A 92 -10.16 -6.44 8.18
C ARG A 92 -10.43 -5.15 8.94
N LEU A 93 -9.57 -4.14 8.74
CA LEU A 93 -9.79 -2.82 9.33
C LEU A 93 -11.03 -2.13 8.75
N ALA A 94 -11.29 -2.30 7.44
CA ALA A 94 -12.46 -1.74 6.78
C ALA A 94 -13.80 -2.39 7.23
N GLU A 95 -13.75 -3.69 7.59
CA GLU A 95 -14.91 -4.38 8.17
C GLU A 95 -15.30 -3.84 9.54
N ASP A 96 -14.29 -3.66 10.41
CA ASP A 96 -14.48 -3.12 11.76
C ASP A 96 -13.24 -2.36 12.20
N GLY A 97 -13.25 -1.04 11.95
CA GLY A 97 -12.18 -0.12 12.33
C GLY A 97 -12.09 0.14 13.83
N SER A 98 -13.12 -0.24 14.60
CA SER A 98 -13.11 -0.09 16.06
C SER A 98 -12.45 -1.28 16.78
N ASN A 99 -12.27 -2.40 16.09
CA ASN A 99 -11.68 -3.61 16.64
C ASN A 99 -10.17 -3.44 16.86
N PRO A 100 -9.66 -3.55 18.12
CA PRO A 100 -8.24 -3.37 18.41
C PRO A 100 -7.33 -4.40 17.72
N ALA A 101 -7.82 -5.61 17.46
CA ALA A 101 -7.05 -6.64 16.75
C ALA A 101 -6.83 -6.24 15.29
N ASN A 102 -7.86 -5.71 14.60
CA ASN A 102 -7.77 -5.23 13.23
C ASN A 102 -6.81 -4.02 13.12
N GLN A 103 -6.88 -3.10 14.10
CA GLN A 103 -5.96 -1.96 14.19
C GLN A 103 -4.50 -2.42 14.37
N ALA A 104 -4.27 -3.38 15.25
CA ALA A 104 -2.94 -3.96 15.48
C ALA A 104 -2.42 -4.70 14.24
N MET A 105 -3.26 -5.47 13.56
CA MET A 105 -2.94 -6.15 12.31
C MET A 105 -2.51 -5.15 11.23
N MET A 106 -3.27 -4.08 11.04
CA MET A 106 -2.95 -3.01 10.08
C MET A 106 -1.63 -2.31 10.44
N GLY A 107 -1.40 -2.00 11.73
CA GLY A 107 -0.14 -1.40 12.19
C GLY A 107 1.08 -2.28 11.90
N ARG A 108 0.97 -3.58 12.10
CA ARG A 108 2.05 -4.55 11.82
C ARG A 108 2.30 -4.69 10.32
N SER A 109 1.25 -4.71 9.53
CA SER A 109 1.35 -4.72 8.07
C SER A 109 2.05 -3.45 7.55
N ALA A 110 1.69 -2.28 8.07
CA ALA A 110 2.33 -1.01 7.71
C ALA A 110 3.82 -0.98 8.08
N ALA A 111 4.18 -1.50 9.27
CA ALA A 111 5.58 -1.61 9.69
C ALA A 111 6.38 -2.53 8.75
N MET A 112 5.82 -3.67 8.35
CA MET A 112 6.44 -4.58 7.39
C MET A 112 6.61 -3.92 6.00
N GLN A 113 5.60 -3.21 5.51
CA GLN A 113 5.69 -2.48 4.25
C GLN A 113 6.79 -1.41 4.28
N ALA A 114 6.94 -0.69 5.40
CA ALA A 114 8.03 0.27 5.58
C ALA A 114 9.41 -0.40 5.54
N GLN A 115 9.57 -1.56 6.17
CA GLN A 115 10.82 -2.33 6.12
C GLN A 115 11.14 -2.82 4.70
N ILE A 116 10.14 -3.32 3.97
CA ILE A 116 10.29 -3.72 2.56
C ILE A 116 10.68 -2.51 1.72
N GLY A 117 9.99 -1.38 1.87
CA GLY A 117 10.32 -0.13 1.19
C GLY A 117 11.77 0.29 1.41
N ALA A 118 12.23 0.28 2.65
CA ALA A 118 13.61 0.58 3.00
C ALA A 118 14.61 -0.39 2.35
N ALA A 119 14.30 -1.68 2.34
CA ALA A 119 15.16 -2.69 1.72
C ALA A 119 15.25 -2.56 0.19
N LEU A 120 14.25 -1.99 -0.46
CA LEU A 120 14.19 -1.79 -1.91
C LEU A 120 14.71 -0.41 -2.35
N ALA A 121 14.90 0.52 -1.42
CA ALA A 121 15.18 1.93 -1.71
C ALA A 121 16.50 2.16 -2.48
N PHE A 122 17.44 1.21 -2.45
CA PHE A 122 18.71 1.31 -3.19
C PHE A 122 18.56 1.12 -4.70
N ILE A 123 17.48 0.46 -5.17
CA ILE A 123 17.35 0.00 -6.57
C ILE A 123 17.34 1.20 -7.52
N GLU A 124 16.50 2.19 -7.29
CA GLU A 124 16.38 3.34 -8.19
C GLU A 124 17.65 4.18 -8.25
N PRO A 125 18.27 4.59 -7.12
CA PRO A 125 19.55 5.31 -7.15
C PRO A 125 20.67 4.54 -7.85
N GLU A 126 20.75 3.23 -7.67
CA GLU A 126 21.77 2.44 -8.35
C GLU A 126 21.54 2.36 -9.85
N VAL A 127 20.30 2.16 -10.31
CA VAL A 127 19.97 2.21 -11.74
C VAL A 127 20.31 3.56 -12.34
N LEU A 128 19.98 4.67 -11.65
CA LEU A 128 20.27 6.04 -12.09
C LEU A 128 21.78 6.35 -12.13
N SER A 129 22.58 5.68 -11.30
CA SER A 129 24.03 5.84 -11.24
C SER A 129 24.79 5.13 -12.37
N LEU A 130 24.10 4.24 -13.10
CA LEU A 130 24.73 3.52 -14.21
C LEU A 130 25.09 4.46 -15.36
N PRO A 131 26.21 4.19 -16.10
CA PRO A 131 26.52 4.93 -17.31
C PRO A 131 25.39 4.87 -18.33
N ALA A 132 25.22 5.96 -19.08
CA ALA A 132 24.22 6.03 -20.14
C ALA A 132 24.34 4.85 -21.12
N GLY A 133 23.20 4.30 -21.56
CA GLY A 133 23.12 3.15 -22.45
C GLY A 133 23.35 1.80 -21.77
N THR A 134 23.68 1.75 -20.47
CA THR A 134 23.91 0.49 -19.75
C THR A 134 22.62 -0.32 -19.60
N VAL A 135 21.52 0.33 -19.22
CA VAL A 135 20.23 -0.33 -19.04
C VAL A 135 19.70 -0.88 -20.35
N GLU A 136 19.83 -0.12 -21.44
CA GLU A 136 19.42 -0.55 -22.79
C GLU A 136 20.25 -1.76 -23.26
N ARG A 137 21.55 -1.77 -22.95
CA ARG A 137 22.43 -2.90 -23.23
C ARG A 137 22.01 -4.11 -22.38
N TYR A 138 21.79 -3.95 -21.09
CA TYR A 138 21.35 -5.01 -20.18
C TYR A 138 20.03 -5.63 -20.61
N LEU A 139 19.06 -4.82 -21.05
CA LEU A 139 17.80 -5.30 -21.62
C LEU A 139 17.96 -6.14 -22.88
N LYS A 140 19.03 -5.92 -23.68
CA LYS A 140 19.33 -6.73 -24.86
C LYS A 140 20.05 -8.02 -24.50
N GLU A 141 20.91 -7.99 -23.49
CA GLU A 141 21.76 -9.11 -23.09
C GLU A 141 21.04 -10.13 -22.18
N GLU A 142 20.05 -9.68 -21.38
CA GLU A 142 19.36 -10.51 -20.39
C GLU A 142 17.83 -10.47 -20.58
N PRO A 143 17.25 -11.50 -21.21
CA PRO A 143 15.80 -11.56 -21.47
C PRO A 143 14.92 -11.51 -20.20
N ARG A 144 15.43 -11.94 -19.04
CA ARG A 144 14.69 -11.90 -17.76
C ARG A 144 14.43 -10.47 -17.30
N LEU A 145 15.12 -9.47 -17.85
CA LEU A 145 14.83 -8.05 -17.61
C LEU A 145 13.66 -7.54 -18.43
N HIS A 146 13.20 -8.24 -19.45
CA HIS A 146 12.11 -7.76 -20.32
C HIS A 146 10.80 -7.46 -19.58
N PRO A 147 10.34 -8.23 -18.59
CA PRO A 147 9.17 -7.89 -17.79
C PRO A 147 9.32 -6.56 -17.04
N PHE A 148 10.54 -6.19 -16.69
CA PHE A 148 10.87 -4.98 -15.93
C PHE A 148 11.22 -3.77 -16.81
N ARG A 149 11.22 -3.93 -18.14
CA ARG A 149 11.56 -2.86 -19.11
C ARG A 149 10.85 -1.56 -18.78
N ARG A 150 9.53 -1.60 -18.63
CA ARG A 150 8.73 -0.41 -18.38
C ARG A 150 9.11 0.31 -17.09
N ARG A 151 9.43 -0.45 -16.05
CA ARG A 151 9.90 0.10 -14.77
C ARG A 151 11.28 0.74 -14.92
N LEU A 152 12.20 0.08 -15.62
CA LEU A 152 13.55 0.59 -15.87
C LEU A 152 13.50 1.87 -16.72
N GLU A 153 12.70 1.90 -17.80
CA GLU A 153 12.50 3.08 -18.63
C GLU A 153 11.98 4.25 -17.78
N ARG A 154 10.96 4.04 -16.93
CA ARG A 154 10.41 5.08 -16.07
C ARG A 154 11.45 5.64 -15.08
N ILE A 155 12.27 4.78 -14.48
CA ILE A 155 13.35 5.22 -13.60
C ILE A 155 14.31 6.16 -14.36
N LEU A 156 14.66 5.83 -15.61
CA LEU A 156 15.53 6.66 -16.43
C LEU A 156 14.85 7.97 -16.87
N ASP A 157 13.57 7.94 -17.19
CA ASP A 157 12.79 9.11 -17.56
C ASP A 157 12.65 10.09 -16.38
N ASP A 158 12.59 9.58 -15.15
CA ASP A 158 12.50 10.39 -13.93
C ASP A 158 13.85 11.04 -13.54
N LYS A 159 14.96 10.59 -14.14
CA LYS A 159 16.32 11.11 -13.82
C LYS A 159 16.46 12.64 -13.81
N PRO A 160 15.88 13.40 -14.77
CA PRO A 160 15.97 14.85 -14.78
C PRO A 160 15.26 15.54 -13.62
N TYR A 161 14.33 14.82 -12.96
CA TYR A 161 13.48 15.31 -11.87
C TYR A 161 13.96 14.89 -10.49
N VAL A 162 14.96 14.00 -10.41
CA VAL A 162 15.55 13.57 -9.14
C VAL A 162 16.40 14.72 -8.58
N LEU A 163 16.07 15.15 -7.38
CA LEU A 163 16.72 16.25 -6.68
C LEU A 163 17.99 15.77 -5.96
N THR A 164 18.71 16.69 -5.32
CA THR A 164 19.85 16.31 -4.48
C THR A 164 19.36 15.51 -3.26
N PHE A 165 20.23 14.66 -2.72
CA PHE A 165 19.91 13.84 -1.55
C PHE A 165 19.34 14.68 -0.38
N GLU A 166 19.93 15.85 -0.13
CA GLU A 166 19.52 16.75 0.94
C GLU A 166 18.11 17.31 0.69
N THR A 167 17.79 17.61 -0.57
CA THR A 167 16.48 18.14 -0.95
C THR A 167 15.42 17.05 -0.84
N GLU A 168 15.70 15.83 -1.32
CA GLU A 168 14.80 14.67 -1.19
C GLU A 168 14.54 14.33 0.29
N ALA A 169 15.60 14.36 1.11
CA ALA A 169 15.46 14.13 2.55
C ALA A 169 14.58 15.20 3.23
N ALA A 170 14.77 16.47 2.86
CA ALA A 170 13.95 17.56 3.40
C ALA A 170 12.48 17.44 2.97
N LEU A 171 12.20 17.06 1.72
CA LEU A 171 10.85 16.83 1.23
C LEU A 171 10.19 15.61 1.91
N ALA A 172 10.97 14.53 2.13
CA ALA A 172 10.48 13.36 2.83
C ALA A 172 10.05 13.69 4.28
N MET A 173 10.78 14.57 4.97
CA MET A 173 10.41 15.05 6.31
C MET A 173 9.08 15.85 6.33
N LEU A 174 8.70 16.46 5.21
CA LEU A 174 7.43 17.17 5.07
C LEU A 174 6.25 16.24 4.70
N GLY A 175 6.52 14.97 4.40
CA GLY A 175 5.52 14.02 3.90
C GLY A 175 4.31 13.89 4.81
N GLU A 176 4.50 13.85 6.12
CA GLU A 176 3.42 13.79 7.10
C GLU A 176 2.52 15.03 7.05
N VAL A 177 3.12 16.21 6.95
CA VAL A 177 2.39 17.49 6.84
C VAL A 177 1.65 17.57 5.51
N MET A 178 2.25 17.11 4.42
CA MET A 178 1.62 17.12 3.09
C MET A 178 0.47 16.12 2.98
N ASN A 179 0.51 15.01 3.73
CA ASN A 179 -0.57 14.02 3.78
C ASN A 179 -1.69 14.38 4.77
N ALA A 180 -1.45 15.32 5.69
CA ALA A 180 -2.43 15.69 6.72
C ALA A 180 -3.79 16.13 6.15
N PRO A 181 -3.90 16.91 5.06
CA PRO A 181 -5.19 17.30 4.49
C PRO A 181 -6.02 16.09 4.02
N GLN A 182 -5.38 15.11 3.38
CA GLN A 182 -6.04 13.88 2.94
C GLN A 182 -6.53 13.07 4.15
N MET A 183 -5.70 12.90 5.16
CA MET A 183 -6.07 12.19 6.38
C MET A 183 -7.23 12.85 7.12
N LEU A 184 -7.22 14.19 7.19
CA LEU A 184 -8.32 14.97 7.81
C LEU A 184 -9.61 14.78 7.03
N TYR A 185 -9.57 14.86 5.70
CA TYR A 185 -10.73 14.64 4.84
C TYR A 185 -11.32 13.23 5.04
N GLU A 186 -10.48 12.19 4.99
CA GLU A 186 -10.94 10.80 5.16
C GLU A 186 -11.54 10.59 6.57
N ARG A 187 -10.95 11.18 7.59
CA ARG A 187 -11.46 11.09 8.96
C ARG A 187 -12.79 11.82 9.11
N ALA A 188 -12.88 13.05 8.62
CA ALA A 188 -14.12 13.84 8.65
C ALA A 188 -15.25 13.10 7.90
N LYS A 189 -14.97 12.62 6.67
CA LYS A 189 -15.91 11.87 5.85
C LYS A 189 -16.41 10.60 6.54
N SER A 190 -15.51 9.89 7.22
CA SER A 190 -15.81 8.57 7.80
C SER A 190 -16.46 8.64 9.18
N SER A 191 -16.17 9.69 9.96
CA SER A 191 -16.56 9.77 11.37
C SER A 191 -17.49 10.93 11.71
N ASP A 192 -17.33 12.08 11.04
CA ASP A 192 -17.99 13.33 11.46
C ASP A 192 -19.11 13.75 10.51
N MET A 193 -19.10 13.26 9.26
CA MET A 193 -20.18 13.58 8.31
C MET A 193 -21.40 12.71 8.57
N HIS A 194 -22.50 13.37 8.81
CA HIS A 194 -23.83 12.78 8.84
C HIS A 194 -24.58 13.26 7.60
N PHE A 195 -25.19 12.33 6.91
CA PHE A 195 -25.99 12.61 5.72
C PHE A 195 -27.47 12.40 6.06
N ASP A 196 -28.31 13.32 5.61
CA ASP A 196 -29.75 13.12 5.69
C ASP A 196 -30.16 11.97 4.74
N SER A 197 -31.24 11.26 5.12
CA SER A 197 -31.79 10.24 4.25
C SER A 197 -32.37 10.88 2.98
N VAL A 198 -32.17 10.22 1.85
CA VAL A 198 -32.70 10.64 0.56
C VAL A 198 -33.95 9.82 0.28
N VAL A 199 -35.06 10.50 0.05
CA VAL A 199 -36.33 9.89 -0.35
C VAL A 199 -36.37 9.76 -1.87
N ASP A 200 -36.59 8.56 -2.39
CA ASP A 200 -36.71 8.33 -3.84
C ASP A 200 -38.03 8.90 -4.42
N SER A 201 -38.21 8.81 -5.73
CA SER A 201 -39.41 9.31 -6.43
C SER A 201 -40.70 8.57 -6.03
N GLU A 202 -40.59 7.44 -5.33
CA GLU A 202 -41.68 6.63 -4.82
C GLU A 202 -41.98 6.90 -3.33
N GLY A 203 -41.23 7.83 -2.70
CA GLY A 203 -41.37 8.19 -1.29
C GLY A 203 -40.74 7.18 -0.33
N LYS A 204 -39.84 6.33 -0.81
CA LYS A 204 -39.10 5.36 -0.01
C LYS A 204 -37.78 5.95 0.44
N GLU A 205 -37.47 5.88 1.76
CA GLU A 205 -36.21 6.25 2.40
C GLU A 205 -35.12 5.24 2.10
#